data_9d33e2d29f8eddc86631b0801995d965
#
_entry.id   9d33e2d29f8eddc86631b0801995d965
#
_cell.length_a   1.000
_cell.length_b   1.000
_cell.length_c   1.000
_cell.angle_alpha   90.00
_cell.angle_beta   90.00
_cell.angle_gamma   90.00
#
_symmetry.space_group_name_H-M   'P 1'
#
loop_
_entity.id
_entity.type
_entity.pdbx_description
1 polymer ?
#
loop_
_entity_poly.entity_id
_entity_poly.type
_entity_poly.pdbx_seq_one_letter_code
_entity_poly.pdbx_strand_id
1 'polypeptide(L)'
;MGTIKDKIILLVDDEPAILQMCQSILKENGFGNIVTASTALNALERMSAKPDMAVLDVMLPDMDGFMLAKTIREQNPIPILFLTAKGEIDDKSKGFEVGADDYMVKPFIAQEFVWRITAILR
;
A
#
# COMPACT_ATOMS: atom_id res chain seq x y z
N MET A 1 2.28 21.34 13.67
CA MET A 1 3.23 20.66 12.78
C MET A 1 2.89 19.20 12.62
N GLY A 2 2.95 18.72 11.38
CA GLY A 2 2.67 17.33 11.09
C GLY A 2 3.81 16.41 11.48
N THR A 3 3.48 15.17 11.79
CA THR A 3 4.42 14.08 11.97
C THR A 3 4.12 13.02 10.92
N ILE A 4 4.93 11.96 10.86
CA ILE A 4 4.62 10.85 9.94
C ILE A 4 3.26 10.24 10.26
N LYS A 5 2.78 10.36 11.50
CA LYS A 5 1.47 9.84 11.91
C LYS A 5 0.30 10.59 11.27
N ASP A 6 0.53 11.79 10.77
CA ASP A 6 -0.49 12.59 10.09
C ASP A 6 -0.52 12.32 8.57
N LYS A 7 0.43 11.56 8.06
CA LYS A 7 0.48 11.20 6.65
C LYS A 7 -0.72 10.34 6.26
N ILE A 8 -1.17 10.51 5.02
CA ILE A 8 -2.31 9.77 4.49
C ILE A 8 -1.80 8.49 3.83
N ILE A 9 -2.32 7.34 4.25
CA ILE A 9 -1.92 6.04 3.74
C ILE A 9 -3.08 5.42 2.99
N LEU A 10 -2.86 5.08 1.72
CA LEU A 10 -3.85 4.37 0.90
C LEU A 10 -3.56 2.87 1.00
N LEU A 11 -4.57 2.10 1.42
CA LEU A 11 -4.49 0.64 1.49
C LEU A 11 -5.38 0.04 0.40
N VAL A 12 -4.82 -0.79 -0.45
CA VAL A 12 -5.55 -1.43 -1.55
C VAL A 12 -5.41 -2.95 -1.48
N ASP A 13 -6.51 -3.64 -1.23
CA ASP A 13 -6.56 -5.10 -1.17
C ASP A 13 -8.01 -5.51 -1.38
N ASP A 14 -8.24 -6.57 -2.14
CA ASP A 14 -9.60 -7.05 -2.40
C ASP A 14 -10.16 -7.93 -1.26
N GLU A 15 -9.32 -8.30 -0.29
CA GLU A 15 -9.74 -9.05 0.88
C GLU A 15 -10.11 -8.12 2.02
N PRO A 16 -11.41 -8.03 2.39
CA PRO A 16 -11.82 -7.13 3.47
C PRO A 16 -11.11 -7.39 4.79
N ALA A 17 -10.83 -8.66 5.10
CA ALA A 17 -10.13 -9.03 6.34
C ALA A 17 -8.72 -8.42 6.40
N ILE A 18 -8.01 -8.40 5.27
CA ILE A 18 -6.67 -7.80 5.19
C ILE A 18 -6.75 -6.29 5.38
N LEU A 19 -7.70 -5.63 4.71
CA LEU A 19 -7.89 -4.19 4.87
C LEU A 19 -8.19 -3.81 6.31
N GLN A 20 -9.10 -4.55 6.96
CA GLN A 20 -9.45 -4.31 8.36
C GLN A 20 -8.24 -4.51 9.28
N MET A 21 -7.48 -5.59 9.06
CA MET A 21 -6.31 -5.89 9.85
C MET A 21 -5.26 -4.79 9.73
N CYS A 22 -4.91 -4.41 8.51
CA CYS A 22 -3.92 -3.36 8.26
C CYS A 22 -4.36 -2.03 8.86
N GLN A 23 -5.64 -1.70 8.69
CA GLN A 23 -6.21 -0.46 9.23
C GLN A 23 -6.13 -0.44 10.75
N SER A 24 -6.48 -1.56 11.41
CA SER A 24 -6.42 -1.66 12.87
C SER A 24 -4.99 -1.53 13.38
N ILE A 25 -4.05 -2.20 12.73
CA ILE A 25 -2.63 -2.14 13.11
C ILE A 25 -2.14 -0.69 13.05
N LEU A 26 -2.44 0.00 11.98
CA LEU A 26 -1.99 1.38 11.79
C LEU A 26 -2.62 2.32 12.80
N LYS A 27 -3.92 2.19 13.05
CA LYS A 27 -4.62 3.01 14.04
C LYS A 27 -4.07 2.80 15.44
N GLU A 28 -3.81 1.55 15.81
CA GLU A 28 -3.24 1.22 17.12
C GLU A 28 -1.86 1.82 17.30
N ASN A 29 -1.17 2.12 16.21
CA ASN A 29 0.16 2.70 16.23
C ASN A 29 0.15 4.20 15.92
N GLY A 30 -1.01 4.84 15.98
CA GLY A 30 -1.12 6.29 15.91
C GLY A 30 -1.34 6.88 14.53
N PHE A 31 -1.40 6.07 13.48
CA PHE A 31 -1.70 6.55 12.13
C PHE A 31 -3.21 6.72 11.99
N GLY A 32 -3.68 7.96 11.84
CA GLY A 32 -5.10 8.26 11.83
C GLY A 32 -5.69 8.54 10.46
N ASN A 33 -4.89 8.73 9.43
CA ASN A 33 -5.38 9.12 8.11
C ASN A 33 -5.21 7.97 7.11
N ILE A 34 -6.18 7.06 7.11
CA ILE A 34 -6.13 5.85 6.31
C ILE A 34 -7.30 5.85 5.33
N VAL A 35 -6.98 5.64 4.05
CA VAL A 35 -7.96 5.55 2.98
C VAL A 35 -7.87 4.14 2.41
N THR A 36 -9.01 3.48 2.21
CA THR A 36 -9.02 2.11 1.72
C THR A 36 -9.67 2.00 0.35
N ALA A 37 -9.27 1.00 -0.42
CA ALA A 37 -9.87 0.65 -1.69
C ALA A 37 -9.80 -0.85 -1.88
N SER A 38 -10.83 -1.44 -2.50
CA SER A 38 -10.91 -2.89 -2.71
C SER A 38 -10.62 -3.30 -4.16
N THR A 39 -10.50 -2.33 -5.07
CA THR A 39 -10.18 -2.55 -6.47
C THR A 39 -9.19 -1.50 -6.94
N ALA A 40 -8.55 -1.75 -8.08
CA ALA A 40 -7.64 -0.77 -8.68
C ALA A 40 -8.40 0.50 -9.08
N LEU A 41 -9.60 0.36 -9.63
CA LEU A 41 -10.41 1.50 -10.02
C LEU A 41 -10.73 2.37 -8.80
N ASN A 42 -11.15 1.74 -7.68
CA ASN A 42 -11.39 2.47 -6.44
C ASN A 42 -10.12 3.18 -5.96
N ALA A 43 -8.97 2.52 -6.07
CA ALA A 43 -7.69 3.12 -5.66
C ALA A 43 -7.42 4.40 -6.44
N LEU A 44 -7.64 4.38 -7.76
CA LEU A 44 -7.44 5.56 -8.59
C LEU A 44 -8.39 6.70 -8.21
N GLU A 45 -9.63 6.38 -7.86
CA GLU A 45 -10.58 7.37 -7.36
C GLU A 45 -10.13 7.98 -6.03
N ARG A 46 -9.51 7.16 -5.16
CA ARG A 46 -9.03 7.61 -3.86
C ARG A 46 -7.79 8.50 -3.96
N MET A 47 -7.15 8.56 -5.12
CA MET A 47 -5.99 9.45 -5.30
C MET A 47 -6.36 10.92 -5.09
N SER A 48 -7.63 11.28 -5.18
CA SER A 48 -8.11 12.64 -4.87
C SER A 48 -7.84 13.03 -3.41
N ALA A 49 -7.69 12.05 -2.51
CA ALA A 49 -7.33 12.31 -1.11
C ALA A 49 -5.86 12.68 -0.94
N LYS A 50 -5.07 12.61 -2.02
CA LYS A 50 -3.63 12.93 -2.03
C LYS A 50 -2.85 12.11 -1.01
N PRO A 51 -2.89 10.78 -1.10
CA PRO A 51 -2.15 9.95 -0.17
C PRO A 51 -0.64 10.20 -0.26
N ASP A 52 0.03 10.02 0.86
CA ASP A 52 1.48 10.20 0.97
C ASP A 52 2.23 8.91 0.67
N MET A 53 1.54 7.78 0.72
CA MET A 53 2.07 6.48 0.30
C MET A 53 0.91 5.55 0.00
N ALA A 54 1.20 4.46 -0.71
CA ALA A 54 0.21 3.43 -1.00
C ALA A 54 0.75 2.05 -0.63
N VAL A 55 -0.13 1.21 -0.07
CA VAL A 55 0.13 -0.21 0.18
C VAL A 55 -0.77 -0.97 -0.78
N LEU A 56 -0.19 -1.72 -1.71
CA LEU A 56 -0.92 -2.36 -2.79
C LEU A 56 -0.75 -3.88 -2.77
N ASP A 57 -1.86 -4.59 -2.92
CA ASP A 57 -1.82 -6.02 -3.22
C ASP A 57 -1.44 -6.18 -4.69
N VAL A 58 -0.60 -7.15 -4.99
CA VAL A 58 -0.19 -7.45 -6.37
C VAL A 58 -1.37 -8.02 -7.17
N MET A 59 -2.22 -8.83 -6.53
CA MET A 59 -3.36 -9.48 -7.20
C MET A 59 -4.66 -8.78 -6.87
N LEU A 60 -5.12 -7.92 -7.78
CA LEU A 60 -6.41 -7.24 -7.66
C LEU A 60 -7.38 -7.79 -8.70
N PRO A 61 -8.70 -7.70 -8.47
CA PRO A 61 -9.68 -8.32 -9.35
C PRO A 61 -9.78 -7.68 -10.74
N ASP A 62 -9.48 -6.40 -10.84
CA ASP A 62 -9.69 -5.63 -12.07
C ASP A 62 -8.39 -5.16 -12.73
N MET A 63 -7.24 -5.29 -12.06
CA MET A 63 -5.97 -4.84 -12.61
C MET A 63 -4.81 -5.46 -11.82
N ASP A 64 -3.72 -5.76 -12.50
CA ASP A 64 -2.47 -6.15 -11.85
C ASP A 64 -2.00 -5.00 -10.96
N GLY A 65 -1.59 -5.32 -9.73
CA GLY A 65 -1.10 -4.31 -8.78
C GLY A 65 0.12 -3.55 -9.26
N PHE A 66 0.96 -4.18 -10.05
CA PHE A 66 2.13 -3.51 -10.65
C PHE A 66 1.67 -2.45 -11.67
N MET A 67 0.65 -2.76 -12.45
CA MET A 67 0.09 -1.81 -13.42
C MET A 67 -0.57 -0.64 -12.68
N LEU A 68 -1.26 -0.93 -11.57
CA LEU A 68 -1.84 0.12 -10.74
C LEU A 68 -0.75 1.04 -10.19
N ALA A 69 0.35 0.47 -9.70
CA ALA A 69 1.47 1.24 -9.18
C ALA A 69 2.03 2.17 -10.25
N LYS A 70 2.21 1.65 -11.46
CA LYS A 70 2.69 2.45 -12.59
C LYS A 70 1.76 3.63 -12.87
N THR A 71 0.45 3.36 -12.89
CA THR A 71 -0.56 4.39 -13.16
C THR A 71 -0.54 5.47 -12.07
N ILE A 72 -0.45 5.06 -10.81
CA ILE A 72 -0.35 6.00 -9.68
C ILE A 72 0.90 6.86 -9.83
N ARG A 73 2.04 6.26 -10.13
CA ARG A 73 3.31 6.96 -10.23
C ARG A 73 3.37 7.93 -11.40
N GLU A 74 2.61 7.71 -12.44
CA GLU A 74 2.48 8.65 -13.55
C GLU A 74 1.80 9.95 -13.12
N GLN A 75 0.90 9.88 -12.13
CA GLN A 75 0.17 11.03 -11.62
C GLN A 75 0.88 11.65 -10.42
N ASN A 76 1.50 10.83 -9.58
CA ASN A 76 2.03 11.28 -8.31
C ASN A 76 3.14 10.33 -7.84
N PRO A 77 4.37 10.81 -7.61
CA PRO A 77 5.51 9.95 -7.27
C PRO A 77 5.53 9.55 -5.79
N ILE A 78 4.43 9.03 -5.28
CA ILE A 78 4.37 8.57 -3.89
C ILE A 78 5.07 7.22 -3.71
N PRO A 79 5.60 6.95 -2.50
CA PRO A 79 6.18 5.64 -2.20
C PRO A 79 5.12 4.53 -2.24
N ILE A 80 5.55 3.33 -2.63
CA ILE A 80 4.66 2.18 -2.74
C ILE A 80 5.27 0.98 -2.03
N LEU A 81 4.48 0.37 -1.14
CA LEU A 81 4.79 -0.91 -0.51
C LEU A 81 3.83 -1.95 -1.07
N PHE A 82 4.37 -3.02 -1.65
CA PHE A 82 3.54 -4.14 -2.09
C PHE A 82 3.34 -5.15 -0.97
N LEU A 83 2.09 -5.58 -0.78
CA LEU A 83 1.77 -6.77 0.01
C LEU A 83 1.51 -7.88 -1.00
N THR A 84 2.24 -8.98 -0.90
CA THR A 84 2.16 -10.04 -1.88
C THR A 84 2.07 -11.40 -1.19
N ALA A 85 1.31 -12.33 -1.77
CA ALA A 85 1.28 -13.70 -1.28
C ALA A 85 2.58 -14.40 -1.64
N LYS A 86 2.94 -15.40 -0.83
CA LYS A 86 4.09 -16.25 -1.14
C LYS A 86 3.86 -16.91 -2.50
N GLY A 87 4.81 -16.80 -3.39
CA GLY A 87 4.69 -17.31 -4.75
C GLY A 87 4.52 -16.22 -5.79
N GLU A 88 4.02 -15.05 -5.39
CA GLU A 88 3.94 -13.88 -6.26
C GLU A 88 5.26 -13.11 -6.27
N ILE A 89 6.15 -13.50 -5.38
CA ILE A 89 7.43 -12.82 -5.16
C ILE A 89 8.36 -12.90 -6.38
N ASP A 90 8.13 -13.85 -7.28
CA ASP A 90 8.89 -13.98 -8.51
C ASP A 90 8.72 -12.79 -9.44
N ASP A 91 7.67 -11.98 -9.20
CA ASP A 91 7.39 -10.78 -9.99
C ASP A 91 8.05 -9.53 -9.42
N LYS A 92 8.98 -9.67 -8.48
CA LYS A 92 9.69 -8.53 -7.89
C LYS A 92 10.34 -7.62 -8.91
N SER A 93 10.87 -8.19 -9.99
CA SER A 93 11.51 -7.37 -11.03
C SER A 93 10.53 -6.38 -11.65
N LYS A 94 9.28 -6.79 -11.85
CA LYS A 94 8.24 -5.89 -12.36
C LYS A 94 7.95 -4.75 -11.38
N GLY A 95 7.90 -5.07 -10.08
CA GLY A 95 7.68 -4.07 -9.04
C GLY A 95 8.79 -3.04 -9.02
N PHE A 96 10.03 -3.47 -9.13
CA PHE A 96 11.16 -2.55 -9.16
C PHE A 96 11.16 -1.70 -10.42
N GLU A 97 10.71 -2.24 -11.54
CA GLU A 97 10.59 -1.47 -12.80
C GLU A 97 9.58 -0.33 -12.65
N VAL A 98 8.51 -0.51 -11.87
CA VAL A 98 7.52 0.55 -11.63
C VAL A 98 7.89 1.44 -10.44
N GLY A 99 9.03 1.17 -9.80
CA GLY A 99 9.55 2.03 -8.74
C GLY A 99 9.02 1.74 -7.36
N ALA A 100 8.73 0.47 -7.05
CA ALA A 100 8.32 0.09 -5.69
C ALA A 100 9.42 0.36 -4.69
N ASP A 101 9.06 0.83 -3.52
CA ASP A 101 10.01 1.11 -2.44
C ASP A 101 10.27 -0.10 -1.57
N ASP A 102 9.33 -1.04 -1.49
CA ASP A 102 9.50 -2.22 -0.65
C ASP A 102 8.44 -3.29 -0.98
N TYR A 103 8.66 -4.48 -0.46
CA TYR A 103 7.77 -5.64 -0.55
C TYR A 103 7.60 -6.26 0.82
N MET A 104 6.42 -6.78 1.09
CA MET A 104 6.18 -7.58 2.29
C MET A 104 5.32 -8.78 1.91
N VAL A 105 5.71 -9.97 2.36
CA VAL A 105 5.02 -11.23 2.02
C VAL A 105 3.97 -11.56 3.06
N LYS A 106 2.77 -11.91 2.62
CA LYS A 106 1.70 -12.41 3.50
C LYS A 106 1.94 -13.89 3.81
N PRO A 107 1.67 -14.35 5.02
CA PRO A 107 1.27 -13.58 6.18
C PRO A 107 2.46 -12.81 6.80
N PHE A 108 2.19 -11.68 7.40
CA PHE A 108 3.22 -10.85 8.02
C PHE A 108 2.86 -10.55 9.47
N ILE A 109 3.86 -10.14 10.26
CA ILE A 109 3.60 -9.72 11.64
C ILE A 109 3.32 -8.21 11.67
N ALA A 110 2.45 -7.80 12.60
CA ALA A 110 2.03 -6.40 12.72
C ALA A 110 3.21 -5.45 12.90
N GLN A 111 4.19 -5.81 13.70
CA GLN A 111 5.35 -4.97 13.98
C GLN A 111 6.18 -4.74 12.72
N GLU A 112 6.36 -5.75 11.87
CA GLU A 112 7.08 -5.60 10.61
C GLU A 112 6.36 -4.61 9.70
N PHE A 113 5.04 -4.70 9.62
CA PHE A 113 4.25 -3.78 8.81
C PHE A 113 4.44 -2.34 9.26
N VAL A 114 4.33 -2.08 10.56
CA VAL A 114 4.52 -0.74 11.12
C VAL A 114 5.93 -0.23 10.86
N TRP A 115 6.95 -1.06 11.03
CA TRP A 115 8.34 -0.66 10.78
C TRP A 115 8.57 -0.25 9.33
N ARG A 116 8.03 -1.01 8.38
CA ARG A 116 8.19 -0.71 6.96
C ARG A 116 7.47 0.58 6.58
N ILE A 117 6.24 0.76 7.07
CA ILE A 117 5.48 2.00 6.86
C ILE A 117 6.26 3.19 7.42
N THR A 118 6.75 3.07 8.64
CA THR A 118 7.51 4.13 9.30
C THR A 118 8.78 4.48 8.52
N ALA A 119 9.51 3.47 8.07
CA ALA A 119 10.74 3.68 7.32
C ALA A 119 10.47 4.40 5.98
N ILE A 120 9.39 4.03 5.31
CA ILE A 120 9.02 4.62 4.02
C ILE A 120 8.61 6.09 4.18
N LEU A 121 7.88 6.41 5.26
CA LEU A 121 7.35 7.76 5.48
C LEU A 121 8.37 8.74 6.08
N ARG A 122 9.49 8.25 6.51
CA ARG A 122 10.54 9.15 7.04
C ARG A 122 11.17 9.99 5.91
#